data_a30f2eafcc7a2d0f3be8b1f34e3d59cd
#
_entry.id   a30f2eafcc7a2d0f3be8b1f34e3d59cd
#
_cell.length_a   1.000
_cell.length_b   1.000
_cell.length_c   1.000
_cell.angle_alpha   90.00
_cell.angle_beta   90.00
_cell.angle_gamma   90.00
#
_symmetry.space_group_name_H-M   'P 1'
#
loop_
_entity.id
_entity.type
_entity.pdbx_description
1 polymer ?
#
loop_
_entity_poly.entity_id
_entity_poly.type
_entity_poly.pdbx_seq_one_letter_code
_entity_poly.pdbx_strand_id
1 'polypeptide(L)'
;GLGDVYKRQEYTFEEGNIYPVLGGAGAGRTTLFECIAGDIAVDSGTVETKEKCTLFFAAKQSVLPMLITGYQFISMLCDMNKNSEKPEYYLDKVKLTGLIRDRHIADYSFEEKKRLQLAAFLIQKPYVMMFDEALDYCTDEYIDDMLSVLNEYKNDHIILISTGLLDIAHRISKDVLVLNNGELNPISHETMQIPEIKEAVLDLSLIHISEPTRRS
;
A
#
# COMPACT_ATOMS: atom_id res chain seq x y z
N GLY A 1 38.43 -17.19 0.82
CA GLY A 1 37.34 -16.65 0.11
C GLY A 1 36.04 -17.10 0.74
N LEU A 2 35.33 -16.24 1.40
CA LEU A 2 33.95 -16.49 1.81
C LEU A 2 33.11 -16.44 0.53
N GLY A 3 32.81 -17.61 -0.01
CA GLY A 3 31.93 -17.78 -1.15
C GLY A 3 30.52 -17.28 -0.73
N ASP A 4 30.04 -16.33 -1.45
CA ASP A 4 28.70 -15.77 -1.35
C ASP A 4 27.69 -16.88 -1.58
N VAL A 5 27.12 -17.38 -0.50
CA VAL A 5 25.88 -18.15 -0.57
C VAL A 5 24.77 -17.13 -0.74
N TYR A 6 24.48 -16.72 -1.97
CA TYR A 6 23.24 -16.05 -2.31
C TYR A 6 22.12 -17.02 -1.95
N LYS A 7 21.54 -16.87 -0.76
CA LYS A 7 20.28 -17.52 -0.44
C LYS A 7 19.24 -16.92 -1.37
N ARG A 8 18.75 -17.70 -2.34
CA ARG A 8 17.51 -17.37 -3.04
C ARG A 8 16.46 -17.17 -1.96
N GLN A 9 16.03 -15.94 -1.79
CA GLN A 9 14.85 -15.64 -0.98
C GLN A 9 13.64 -15.84 -1.89
N GLU A 10 12.72 -16.66 -1.42
CA GLU A 10 11.42 -16.86 -2.03
C GLU A 10 10.37 -16.46 -0.99
N TYR A 11 9.45 -15.60 -1.39
CA TYR A 11 8.33 -15.20 -0.57
C TYR A 11 7.04 -15.35 -1.35
N THR A 12 6.08 -16.05 -0.78
CA THR A 12 4.76 -16.26 -1.39
C THR A 12 3.71 -15.48 -0.62
N PHE A 13 2.99 -14.63 -1.34
CA PHE A 13 1.84 -13.90 -0.82
C PHE A 13 0.58 -14.75 -1.00
N GLU A 14 -0.22 -14.88 0.07
CA GLU A 14 -1.45 -15.66 0.10
C GLU A 14 -2.67 -14.76 0.16
N GLU A 15 -3.77 -15.20 -0.45
CA GLU A 15 -5.08 -14.53 -0.36
C GLU A 15 -5.56 -14.40 1.09
N GLY A 16 -6.41 -13.41 1.33
CA GLY A 16 -7.00 -13.20 2.65
C GLY A 16 -6.14 -12.40 3.62
N ASN A 17 -4.97 -11.94 3.16
CA ASN A 17 -4.02 -11.24 4.01
C ASN A 17 -3.74 -9.82 3.55
N ILE A 18 -3.43 -8.95 4.52
CA ILE A 18 -2.89 -7.61 4.29
C ILE A 18 -1.45 -7.62 4.80
N TYR A 19 -0.51 -7.38 3.90
CA TYR A 19 0.92 -7.43 4.17
C TYR A 19 1.51 -6.02 4.29
N PRO A 20 1.96 -5.59 5.48
CA PRO A 20 2.77 -4.38 5.61
C PRO A 20 4.18 -4.63 5.08
N VAL A 21 4.63 -3.80 4.16
CA VAL A 21 6.01 -3.80 3.66
C VAL A 21 6.72 -2.58 4.25
N LEU A 22 7.46 -2.82 5.34
CA LEU A 22 8.20 -1.81 6.06
C LEU A 22 9.60 -1.63 5.47
N GLY A 23 10.03 -0.39 5.32
CA GLY A 23 11.41 -0.08 4.93
C GLY A 23 11.66 1.41 5.03
N GLY A 24 12.88 1.81 5.33
CA GLY A 24 13.27 3.21 5.39
C GLY A 24 13.25 3.92 4.03
N ALA A 25 13.56 5.21 4.04
CA ALA A 25 13.71 5.98 2.81
C ALA A 25 14.81 5.36 1.93
N GLY A 26 14.49 5.11 0.66
CA GLY A 26 15.44 4.49 -0.28
C GLY A 26 15.58 2.96 -0.16
N ALA A 27 14.83 2.28 0.71
CA ALA A 27 14.88 0.81 0.83
C ALA A 27 14.36 0.06 -0.42
N GLY A 28 13.72 0.78 -1.37
CA GLY A 28 13.24 0.18 -2.62
C GLY A 28 11.78 -0.29 -2.58
N ARG A 29 10.96 0.19 -1.64
CA ARG A 29 9.54 -0.20 -1.51
C ARG A 29 8.74 0.06 -2.79
N THR A 30 8.82 1.29 -3.34
CA THR A 30 8.19 1.65 -4.61
C THR A 30 8.71 0.78 -5.75
N THR A 31 10.05 0.60 -5.84
CA THR A 31 10.69 -0.26 -6.84
C THR A 31 10.20 -1.70 -6.77
N LEU A 32 10.05 -2.27 -5.56
CA LEU A 32 9.48 -3.60 -5.37
C LEU A 32 8.05 -3.67 -5.95
N PHE A 33 7.22 -2.67 -5.67
CA PHE A 33 5.84 -2.64 -6.17
C PHE A 33 5.77 -2.45 -7.69
N GLU A 34 6.63 -1.61 -8.26
CA GLU A 34 6.77 -1.44 -9.71
C GLU A 34 7.24 -2.72 -10.41
N CYS A 35 8.17 -3.48 -9.78
CA CYS A 35 8.57 -4.81 -10.26
C CYS A 35 7.41 -5.81 -10.22
N ILE A 36 6.64 -5.85 -9.12
CA ILE A 36 5.47 -6.73 -9.00
C ILE A 36 4.39 -6.33 -10.01
N ALA A 37 4.19 -5.03 -10.24
CA ALA A 37 3.25 -4.51 -11.24
C ALA A 37 3.68 -4.81 -12.68
N GLY A 38 4.96 -5.10 -12.91
CA GLY A 38 5.53 -5.27 -14.24
C GLY A 38 5.85 -3.94 -14.95
N ASP A 39 5.82 -2.83 -14.21
CA ASP A 39 6.15 -1.50 -14.75
C ASP A 39 7.64 -1.34 -15.02
N ILE A 40 8.47 -2.03 -14.23
CA ILE A 40 9.92 -2.14 -14.43
C ILE A 40 10.38 -3.59 -14.43
N ALA A 41 11.42 -3.88 -15.20
CA ALA A 41 12.03 -5.21 -15.23
C ALA A 41 12.83 -5.48 -13.96
N VAL A 42 12.76 -6.71 -13.46
CA VAL A 42 13.64 -7.15 -12.36
C VAL A 42 15.05 -7.41 -12.89
N ASP A 43 16.07 -6.94 -12.18
CA ASP A 43 17.47 -7.19 -12.52
C ASP A 43 17.84 -8.67 -12.33
N SER A 44 17.27 -9.31 -11.30
CA SER A 44 17.50 -10.73 -11.00
C SER A 44 16.30 -11.31 -10.25
N GLY A 45 16.07 -12.62 -10.41
CA GLY A 45 14.91 -13.30 -9.84
C GLY A 45 13.69 -13.28 -10.76
N THR A 46 12.56 -13.71 -10.23
CA THR A 46 11.29 -13.79 -10.98
C THR A 46 10.13 -13.33 -10.10
N VAL A 47 9.15 -12.71 -10.72
CA VAL A 47 7.83 -12.47 -10.14
C VAL A 47 6.87 -13.42 -10.82
N GLU A 48 6.33 -14.36 -10.06
CA GLU A 48 5.35 -15.33 -10.57
C GLU A 48 3.96 -14.95 -10.06
N THR A 49 3.00 -14.90 -10.96
CA THR A 49 1.60 -14.63 -10.65
C THR A 49 0.72 -15.73 -11.23
N LYS A 50 -0.47 -15.94 -10.65
CA LYS A 50 -1.46 -16.84 -11.23
C LYS A 50 -1.85 -16.38 -12.64
N GLU A 51 -2.21 -17.33 -13.49
CA GLU A 51 -2.77 -17.00 -14.82
C GLU A 51 -3.96 -16.02 -14.67
N LYS A 52 -3.97 -14.97 -15.49
CA LYS A 52 -4.99 -13.91 -15.49
C LYS A 52 -5.07 -13.10 -14.19
N CYS A 53 -3.97 -13.00 -13.43
CA CYS A 53 -3.88 -12.13 -12.27
C CYS A 53 -4.18 -10.69 -12.69
N THR A 54 -5.18 -10.09 -12.03
CA THR A 54 -5.46 -8.65 -12.17
C THR A 54 -4.78 -7.93 -11.02
N LEU A 55 -4.11 -6.83 -11.34
CA LEU A 55 -3.32 -6.08 -10.37
C LEU A 55 -3.76 -4.61 -10.36
N PHE A 56 -3.80 -4.02 -9.18
CA PHE A 56 -4.02 -2.60 -8.96
C PHE A 56 -2.88 -2.02 -8.13
N PHE A 57 -2.19 -1.03 -8.70
CA PHE A 57 -1.11 -0.31 -8.02
C PHE A 57 -1.50 1.15 -7.75
N ALA A 58 -1.73 1.48 -6.49
CA ALA A 58 -1.94 2.83 -6.02
C ALA A 58 -0.59 3.45 -5.62
N ALA A 59 0.11 4.02 -6.58
CA ALA A 59 1.38 4.71 -6.36
C ALA A 59 1.26 5.82 -5.32
N LYS A 60 2.36 6.17 -4.67
CA LYS A 60 2.44 7.28 -3.69
C LYS A 60 1.85 8.57 -4.26
N GLN A 61 2.23 8.94 -5.47
CA GLN A 61 1.58 10.01 -6.22
C GLN A 61 0.44 9.43 -7.03
N SER A 62 -0.79 9.78 -6.65
CA SER A 62 -1.99 9.25 -7.31
C SER A 62 -2.09 9.72 -8.76
N VAL A 63 -2.14 8.78 -9.70
CA VAL A 63 -2.46 9.05 -11.10
C VAL A 63 -3.99 8.97 -11.25
N LEU A 64 -4.64 10.12 -11.19
CA LEU A 64 -6.09 10.27 -11.24
C LEU A 64 -6.49 11.33 -12.28
N PRO A 65 -7.69 11.24 -12.88
CA PRO A 65 -8.17 12.23 -13.85
C PRO A 65 -8.60 13.53 -13.13
N MET A 66 -7.68 14.48 -13.03
CA MET A 66 -7.81 15.68 -12.20
C MET A 66 -8.94 16.63 -12.58
N LEU A 67 -9.40 16.59 -13.86
CA LEU A 67 -10.37 17.57 -14.41
C LEU A 67 -11.84 17.15 -14.27
N ILE A 68 -12.11 15.98 -13.70
CA ILE A 68 -13.47 15.51 -13.44
C ILE A 68 -13.71 15.40 -11.94
N THR A 69 -14.97 15.27 -11.54
CA THR A 69 -15.33 15.08 -10.13
C THR A 69 -15.11 13.65 -9.68
N GLY A 70 -14.97 13.43 -8.37
CA GLY A 70 -14.91 12.09 -7.81
C GLY A 70 -16.12 11.24 -8.18
N TYR A 71 -17.31 11.84 -8.16
CA TYR A 71 -18.54 11.17 -8.57
C TYR A 71 -18.50 10.73 -10.04
N GLN A 72 -18.08 11.62 -10.96
CA GLN A 72 -17.95 11.29 -12.37
C GLN A 72 -16.97 10.16 -12.61
N PHE A 73 -15.84 10.18 -11.92
CA PHE A 73 -14.83 9.11 -12.03
C PHE A 73 -15.37 7.76 -11.59
N ILE A 74 -16.02 7.69 -10.44
CA ILE A 74 -16.61 6.44 -9.93
C ILE A 74 -17.77 5.98 -10.81
N SER A 75 -18.62 6.90 -11.33
CA SER A 75 -19.69 6.56 -12.28
C SER A 75 -19.14 5.88 -13.54
N MET A 76 -18.07 6.45 -14.13
CA MET A 76 -17.42 5.84 -15.30
C MET A 76 -16.93 4.41 -15.01
N LEU A 77 -16.33 4.18 -13.85
CA LEU A 77 -15.86 2.84 -13.47
C LEU A 77 -17.03 1.87 -13.27
N CYS A 78 -18.13 2.31 -12.66
CA CYS A 78 -19.35 1.51 -12.51
C CYS A 78 -19.95 1.14 -13.88
N ASP A 79 -20.03 2.09 -14.82
CA ASP A 79 -20.54 1.85 -16.16
C ASP A 79 -19.71 0.81 -16.96
N MET A 80 -18.40 0.78 -16.70
CA MET A 80 -17.49 -0.21 -17.28
C MET A 80 -17.62 -1.59 -16.65
N ASN A 81 -18.14 -1.69 -15.41
CA ASN A 81 -18.27 -2.92 -14.64
C ASN A 81 -19.74 -3.27 -14.43
N LYS A 82 -20.29 -4.12 -15.32
CA LYS A 82 -21.72 -4.47 -15.37
C LYS A 82 -22.34 -5.02 -14.08
N ASN A 83 -21.52 -5.53 -13.17
CA ASN A 83 -21.96 -6.11 -11.88
C ASN A 83 -21.64 -5.19 -10.69
N SER A 84 -21.37 -3.91 -10.95
CA SER A 84 -21.12 -2.95 -9.87
C SER A 84 -22.42 -2.46 -9.23
N GLU A 85 -22.32 -2.06 -7.97
CA GLU A 85 -23.35 -1.26 -7.31
C GLU A 85 -23.37 0.17 -7.88
N LYS A 86 -24.29 1.02 -7.39
CA LYS A 86 -24.35 2.42 -7.77
C LYS A 86 -23.11 3.17 -7.25
N PRO A 87 -22.69 4.27 -7.92
CA PRO A 87 -21.54 5.06 -7.51
C PRO A 87 -21.57 5.49 -6.04
N GLU A 88 -22.76 5.85 -5.55
CA GLU A 88 -22.96 6.28 -4.17
C GLU A 88 -22.54 5.23 -3.16
N TYR A 89 -22.82 3.95 -3.43
CA TYR A 89 -22.44 2.85 -2.55
C TYR A 89 -20.93 2.84 -2.28
N TYR A 90 -20.11 2.96 -3.32
CA TYR A 90 -18.65 2.94 -3.19
C TYR A 90 -18.11 4.21 -2.54
N LEU A 91 -18.69 5.37 -2.91
CA LEU A 91 -18.30 6.65 -2.32
C LEU A 91 -18.64 6.73 -0.83
N ASP A 92 -19.79 6.20 -0.43
CA ASP A 92 -20.18 6.12 0.98
C ASP A 92 -19.28 5.16 1.76
N LYS A 93 -18.93 4.00 1.19
CA LYS A 93 -17.98 3.05 1.80
C LYS A 93 -16.64 3.69 2.14
N VAL A 94 -16.15 4.59 1.30
CA VAL A 94 -14.86 5.27 1.49
C VAL A 94 -15.00 6.67 2.10
N LYS A 95 -16.19 7.05 2.57
CA LYS A 95 -16.50 8.36 3.18
C LYS A 95 -16.20 9.58 2.28
N LEU A 96 -16.36 9.45 0.98
CA LEU A 96 -16.34 10.55 0.02
C LEU A 96 -17.78 11.01 -0.29
N THR A 97 -18.45 11.59 0.70
CA THR A 97 -19.88 11.93 0.64
C THR A 97 -20.14 13.44 0.49
N GLY A 98 -21.40 13.80 0.24
CA GLY A 98 -21.83 15.19 0.20
C GLY A 98 -21.07 16.01 -0.84
N LEU A 99 -20.65 17.21 -0.46
CA LEU A 99 -19.95 18.14 -1.36
C LEU A 99 -18.55 17.66 -1.78
N ILE A 100 -17.96 16.71 -1.08
CA ILE A 100 -16.60 16.23 -1.41
C ILE A 100 -16.62 15.53 -2.75
N ARG A 101 -17.55 14.59 -2.96
CA ARG A 101 -17.64 13.78 -4.19
C ARG A 101 -17.86 14.61 -5.45
N ASP A 102 -18.49 15.81 -5.29
CA ASP A 102 -18.84 16.68 -6.39
C ASP A 102 -17.75 17.74 -6.72
N ARG A 103 -16.67 17.79 -5.93
CA ARG A 103 -15.47 18.60 -6.25
C ARG A 103 -14.62 17.91 -7.32
N HIS A 104 -13.85 18.70 -8.07
CA HIS A 104 -12.83 18.15 -8.96
C HIS A 104 -11.76 17.37 -8.17
N ILE A 105 -11.29 16.29 -8.75
CA ILE A 105 -10.23 15.46 -8.13
C ILE A 105 -8.93 16.26 -7.91
N ALA A 106 -8.69 17.30 -8.72
CA ALA A 106 -7.60 18.25 -8.51
C ALA A 106 -7.62 18.88 -7.11
N ASP A 107 -8.81 19.14 -6.57
CA ASP A 107 -9.02 19.82 -5.29
C ASP A 107 -9.09 18.85 -4.09
N TYR A 108 -8.91 17.56 -4.34
CA TYR A 108 -8.88 16.55 -3.29
C TYR A 108 -7.57 16.59 -2.50
N SER A 109 -7.68 16.44 -1.18
CA SER A 109 -6.53 16.19 -0.32
C SER A 109 -5.83 14.87 -0.68
N PHE A 110 -4.68 14.62 -0.08
CA PHE A 110 -3.99 13.34 -0.24
C PHE A 110 -4.88 12.16 0.20
N GLU A 111 -5.47 12.24 1.40
CA GLU A 111 -6.34 11.20 1.94
C GLU A 111 -7.60 11.00 1.06
N GLU A 112 -8.24 12.08 0.59
CA GLU A 112 -9.39 11.99 -0.29
C GLU A 112 -9.06 11.32 -1.63
N LYS A 113 -7.87 11.55 -2.19
CA LYS A 113 -7.38 10.86 -3.39
C LYS A 113 -7.17 9.37 -3.13
N LYS A 114 -6.62 9.00 -1.97
CA LYS A 114 -6.44 7.59 -1.59
C LYS A 114 -7.77 6.89 -1.32
N ARG A 115 -8.74 7.57 -0.71
CA ARG A 115 -10.13 7.08 -0.58
C ARG A 115 -10.76 6.82 -1.95
N LEU A 116 -10.55 7.71 -2.92
CA LEU A 116 -11.06 7.54 -4.27
C LEU A 116 -10.41 6.35 -5.00
N GLN A 117 -9.09 6.13 -4.81
CA GLN A 117 -8.40 4.94 -5.32
C GLN A 117 -8.94 3.65 -4.68
N LEU A 118 -9.25 3.68 -3.37
CA LEU A 118 -9.88 2.54 -2.70
C LEU A 118 -11.28 2.26 -3.26
N ALA A 119 -12.11 3.29 -3.55
CA ALA A 119 -13.40 3.11 -4.20
C ALA A 119 -13.27 2.46 -5.59
N ALA A 120 -12.29 2.92 -6.39
CA ALA A 120 -11.99 2.32 -7.69
C ALA A 120 -11.60 0.84 -7.57
N PHE A 121 -10.83 0.50 -6.54
CA PHE A 121 -10.49 -0.87 -6.20
C PHE A 121 -11.73 -1.72 -5.90
N LEU A 122 -12.64 -1.25 -5.03
CA LEU A 122 -13.85 -1.98 -4.68
C LEU A 122 -14.74 -2.31 -5.89
N ILE A 123 -14.68 -1.47 -6.94
CA ILE A 123 -15.39 -1.69 -8.20
C ILE A 123 -14.67 -2.71 -9.07
N GLN A 124 -13.35 -2.57 -9.22
CA GLN A 124 -12.55 -3.38 -10.15
C GLN A 124 -12.22 -4.77 -9.60
N LYS A 125 -12.18 -4.91 -8.27
CA LYS A 125 -11.87 -6.15 -7.54
C LYS A 125 -10.63 -6.87 -8.09
N PRO A 126 -9.47 -6.20 -8.18
CA PRO A 126 -8.25 -6.83 -8.66
C PRO A 126 -7.77 -7.90 -7.67
N TYR A 127 -7.14 -8.95 -8.18
CA TYR A 127 -6.63 -10.04 -7.34
C TYR A 127 -5.50 -9.58 -6.41
N VAL A 128 -4.61 -8.72 -6.90
CA VAL A 128 -3.52 -8.11 -6.11
C VAL A 128 -3.70 -6.61 -6.03
N MET A 129 -3.58 -6.08 -4.83
CA MET A 129 -3.62 -4.65 -4.55
C MET A 129 -2.35 -4.20 -3.85
N MET A 130 -1.78 -3.13 -4.35
CA MET A 130 -0.61 -2.51 -3.75
C MET A 130 -0.88 -1.03 -3.50
N PHE A 131 -0.64 -0.60 -2.26
CA PHE A 131 -0.75 0.79 -1.84
C PHE A 131 0.61 1.29 -1.37
N ASP A 132 1.19 2.23 -2.11
CA ASP A 132 2.50 2.79 -1.78
C ASP A 132 2.36 4.00 -0.86
N GLU A 133 2.88 3.88 0.38
CA GLU A 133 2.84 4.89 1.45
C GLU A 133 1.46 5.54 1.65
N ALA A 134 0.38 4.76 1.47
CA ALA A 134 -0.97 5.31 1.47
C ALA A 134 -1.48 5.69 2.87
N LEU A 135 -0.84 5.22 3.93
CA LEU A 135 -1.21 5.47 5.32
C LEU A 135 -0.21 6.35 6.07
N ASP A 136 0.96 6.61 5.47
CA ASP A 136 2.02 7.37 6.13
C ASP A 136 1.61 8.84 6.30
N TYR A 137 1.80 9.37 7.51
CA TYR A 137 1.49 10.77 7.87
C TYR A 137 0.01 11.16 7.71
N CYS A 138 -0.88 10.19 7.70
CA CYS A 138 -2.33 10.40 7.64
C CYS A 138 -2.95 10.50 9.04
N THR A 139 -4.20 10.97 9.08
CA THR A 139 -4.97 11.01 10.32
C THR A 139 -5.34 9.60 10.80
N ASP A 140 -5.44 9.41 12.12
CA ASP A 140 -5.86 8.13 12.70
C ASP A 140 -7.23 7.68 12.18
N GLU A 141 -8.17 8.61 12.04
CA GLU A 141 -9.50 8.33 11.49
C GLU A 141 -9.41 7.77 10.07
N TYR A 142 -8.58 8.37 9.22
CA TYR A 142 -8.39 7.88 7.85
C TYR A 142 -7.78 6.48 7.83
N ILE A 143 -6.76 6.23 8.66
CA ILE A 143 -6.07 4.93 8.73
C ILE A 143 -7.06 3.84 9.17
N ASP A 144 -7.86 4.10 10.22
CA ASP A 144 -8.85 3.15 10.72
C ASP A 144 -9.93 2.84 9.67
N ASP A 145 -10.41 3.86 8.96
CA ASP A 145 -11.38 3.72 7.88
C ASP A 145 -10.84 2.84 6.75
N MET A 146 -9.63 3.15 6.27
CA MET A 146 -8.99 2.40 5.19
C MET A 146 -8.78 0.93 5.59
N LEU A 147 -8.23 0.68 6.78
CA LEU A 147 -8.00 -0.67 7.27
C LEU A 147 -9.30 -1.43 7.50
N SER A 148 -10.35 -0.77 7.98
CA SER A 148 -11.68 -1.37 8.14
C SER A 148 -12.23 -1.88 6.81
N VAL A 149 -12.22 -1.04 5.77
CA VAL A 149 -12.68 -1.43 4.44
C VAL A 149 -11.82 -2.54 3.86
N LEU A 150 -10.49 -2.43 3.93
CA LEU A 150 -9.59 -3.46 3.42
C LEU A 150 -9.78 -4.82 4.13
N ASN A 151 -9.99 -4.82 5.44
CA ASN A 151 -10.28 -6.05 6.20
C ASN A 151 -11.62 -6.70 5.83
N GLU A 152 -12.64 -5.90 5.47
CA GLU A 152 -13.93 -6.43 4.99
C GLU A 152 -13.76 -7.18 3.65
N TYR A 153 -12.86 -6.70 2.78
CA TYR A 153 -12.73 -7.19 1.40
C TYR A 153 -11.52 -8.11 1.15
N LYS A 154 -10.64 -8.32 2.11
CA LYS A 154 -9.37 -9.01 1.89
C LYS A 154 -9.47 -10.47 1.46
N ASN A 155 -10.58 -11.17 1.77
CA ASN A 155 -10.66 -12.65 1.66
C ASN A 155 -10.33 -13.20 0.27
N ASP A 156 -10.67 -12.48 -0.79
CA ASP A 156 -10.44 -12.88 -2.17
C ASP A 156 -9.27 -12.11 -2.83
N HIS A 157 -8.45 -11.45 -2.02
CA HIS A 157 -7.41 -10.55 -2.48
C HIS A 157 -6.08 -10.76 -1.75
N ILE A 158 -5.00 -10.39 -2.39
CA ILE A 158 -3.69 -10.16 -1.78
C ILE A 158 -3.50 -8.65 -1.69
N ILE A 159 -3.29 -8.13 -0.48
CA ILE A 159 -3.15 -6.69 -0.26
C ILE A 159 -1.77 -6.39 0.31
N LEU A 160 -1.01 -5.52 -0.35
CA LEU A 160 0.28 -5.04 0.13
C LEU A 160 0.19 -3.54 0.40
N ILE A 161 0.70 -3.11 1.55
CA ILE A 161 0.77 -1.69 1.91
C ILE A 161 2.20 -1.36 2.32
N SER A 162 2.88 -0.52 1.55
CA SER A 162 4.21 -0.05 1.93
C SER A 162 4.12 1.07 2.96
N THR A 163 5.06 1.09 3.89
CA THR A 163 5.17 2.14 4.91
C THR A 163 6.61 2.34 5.36
N GLY A 164 6.96 3.58 5.72
CA GLY A 164 8.21 3.91 6.40
C GLY A 164 8.11 3.88 7.93
N LEU A 165 6.91 3.65 8.48
CA LEU A 165 6.61 3.82 9.89
C LEU A 165 6.22 2.49 10.55
N LEU A 166 6.99 2.06 11.55
CA LEU A 166 6.75 0.81 12.26
C LEU A 166 5.36 0.76 12.92
N ASP A 167 4.92 1.88 13.50
CA ASP A 167 3.60 1.94 14.15
C ASP A 167 2.47 1.70 13.15
N ILE A 168 2.59 2.23 11.93
CA ILE A 168 1.63 1.97 10.85
C ILE A 168 1.68 0.51 10.43
N ALA A 169 2.89 -0.06 10.27
CA ALA A 169 3.03 -1.48 9.94
C ALA A 169 2.32 -2.38 10.97
N HIS A 170 2.45 -2.08 12.26
CA HIS A 170 1.80 -2.83 13.34
C HIS A 170 0.26 -2.64 13.38
N ARG A 171 -0.27 -1.50 12.91
CA ARG A 171 -1.73 -1.32 12.76
C ARG A 171 -2.28 -2.19 11.63
N ILE A 172 -1.50 -2.45 10.59
CA ILE A 172 -1.89 -3.29 9.46
C ILE A 172 -1.88 -4.77 9.85
N SER A 173 -0.77 -5.26 10.42
CA SER A 173 -0.60 -6.65 10.82
C SER A 173 0.39 -6.79 11.98
N LYS A 174 0.27 -7.88 12.74
CA LYS A 174 1.25 -8.24 13.77
C LYS A 174 2.57 -8.70 13.17
N ASP A 175 2.50 -9.39 12.03
CA ASP A 175 3.67 -9.85 11.27
C ASP A 175 3.99 -8.81 10.20
N VAL A 176 5.26 -8.47 10.05
CA VAL A 176 5.73 -7.38 9.19
C VAL A 176 6.75 -7.91 8.19
N LEU A 177 6.66 -7.48 6.95
CA LEU A 177 7.69 -7.72 5.95
C LEU A 177 8.66 -6.54 5.94
N VAL A 178 9.91 -6.78 6.31
CA VAL A 178 10.95 -5.74 6.31
C VAL A 178 11.76 -5.81 5.03
N LEU A 179 11.70 -4.73 4.25
CA LEU A 179 12.52 -4.57 3.05
C LEU A 179 13.79 -3.79 3.41
N ASN A 180 14.93 -4.45 3.25
CA ASN A 180 16.25 -3.86 3.50
C ASN A 180 17.26 -4.35 2.48
N ASN A 181 18.01 -3.45 1.85
CA ASN A 181 19.05 -3.77 0.87
C ASN A 181 18.58 -4.73 -0.25
N GLY A 182 17.32 -4.59 -0.69
CA GLY A 182 16.74 -5.45 -1.74
C GLY A 182 16.25 -6.81 -1.24
N GLU A 183 16.35 -7.10 0.04
CA GLU A 183 15.88 -8.34 0.65
C GLU A 183 14.56 -8.10 1.41
N LEU A 184 13.58 -8.98 1.21
CA LEU A 184 12.29 -8.96 1.89
C LEU A 184 12.25 -10.00 3.00
N ASN A 185 12.35 -9.56 4.25
CA ASN A 185 12.46 -10.43 5.42
C ASN A 185 11.15 -10.44 6.23
N PRO A 186 10.46 -11.59 6.35
CA PRO A 186 9.31 -11.70 7.23
C PRO A 186 9.77 -11.71 8.69
N ILE A 187 9.17 -10.84 9.50
CA ILE A 187 9.41 -10.76 10.93
C ILE A 187 8.08 -11.00 11.64
N SER A 188 8.00 -12.11 12.38
CA SER A 188 6.82 -12.45 13.15
C SER A 188 6.67 -11.54 14.37
N HIS A 189 5.44 -11.45 14.88
CA HIS A 189 5.15 -10.73 16.12
C HIS A 189 6.04 -11.18 17.28
N GLU A 190 6.29 -12.48 17.41
CA GLU A 190 7.14 -13.04 18.46
C GLU A 190 8.60 -12.59 18.31
N THR A 191 9.11 -12.63 17.09
CA THR A 191 10.48 -12.18 16.76
C THR A 191 10.64 -10.68 17.02
N MET A 192 9.61 -9.87 16.78
CA MET A 192 9.60 -8.43 17.03
C MET A 192 9.65 -8.08 18.54
N GLN A 193 9.36 -9.02 19.44
CA GLN A 193 9.51 -8.82 20.89
C GLN A 193 10.98 -8.92 21.37
N ILE A 194 11.88 -9.41 20.52
CA ILE A 194 13.33 -9.48 20.83
C ILE A 194 13.89 -8.04 20.73
N PRO A 195 14.47 -7.49 21.83
CA PRO A 195 14.86 -6.08 21.86
C PRO A 195 15.84 -5.68 20.74
N GLU A 196 16.82 -6.52 20.46
CA GLU A 196 17.84 -6.27 19.43
C GLU A 196 17.24 -6.22 18.02
N ILE A 197 16.25 -7.06 17.74
CA ILE A 197 15.54 -7.07 16.45
C ILE A 197 14.64 -5.85 16.35
N LYS A 198 13.92 -5.53 17.41
CA LYS A 198 13.05 -4.35 17.46
C LYS A 198 13.86 -3.06 17.23
N GLU A 199 15.02 -2.93 17.89
CA GLU A 199 15.91 -1.78 17.72
C GLU A 199 16.44 -1.71 16.28
N ALA A 200 16.91 -2.82 15.69
CA ALA A 200 17.36 -2.87 14.31
C ALA A 200 16.25 -2.48 13.31
N VAL A 201 15.00 -2.93 13.55
CA VAL A 201 13.85 -2.57 12.70
C VAL A 201 13.47 -1.10 12.88
N LEU A 202 13.55 -0.56 14.09
CA LEU A 202 13.34 0.86 14.35
C LEU A 202 14.39 1.71 13.63
N ASP A 203 15.65 1.35 13.65
CA ASP A 203 16.71 2.05 12.94
C ASP A 203 16.49 2.08 11.42
N LEU A 204 15.91 1.00 10.86
CA LEU A 204 15.53 0.93 9.45
C LEU A 204 14.29 1.78 9.11
N SER A 205 13.39 1.98 10.07
CA SER A 205 12.14 2.73 9.89
C SER A 205 12.30 4.23 10.16
N LEU A 206 13.27 4.63 10.98
CA LEU A 206 13.47 6.04 11.31
C LEU A 206 13.95 6.83 10.08
N ILE A 207 13.12 7.76 9.66
CA ILE A 207 13.59 8.91 8.88
C ILE A 207 14.52 9.66 9.83
N HIS A 208 15.81 9.80 9.46
CA HIS A 208 16.68 10.76 10.13
C HIS A 208 16.05 12.15 10.01
N ILE A 209 15.30 12.56 11.01
CA ILE A 209 15.04 13.97 11.26
C ILE A 209 16.40 14.50 11.73
N SER A 210 17.25 14.91 10.80
CA SER A 210 18.42 15.71 11.12
C SER A 210 17.90 16.98 11.77
N GLU A 211 18.11 17.10 13.08
CA GLU A 211 17.90 18.37 13.80
C GLU A 211 18.57 19.49 13.00
N PRO A 212 17.89 20.63 12.78
CA PRO A 212 18.52 21.77 12.17
C PRO A 212 19.68 22.18 13.07
N THR A 213 20.91 22.01 12.60
CA THR A 213 22.11 22.53 13.22
C THR A 213 21.88 24.01 13.48
N ARG A 214 21.67 24.38 14.76
CA ARG A 214 21.75 25.77 15.22
C ARG A 214 23.17 26.26 14.86
N ARG A 215 23.27 27.04 13.80
CA ARG A 215 24.46 27.84 13.57
C ARG A 215 24.45 28.96 14.61
N SER A 216 25.40 28.90 15.51
CA SER A 216 25.85 30.00 16.39
C SER A 216 26.49 31.10 15.56
#